data_3c4b39ff164dd81038699da67a0aaec9
#
_entry.id   3c4b39ff164dd81038699da67a0aaec9
#
_cell.length_a   1.000
_cell.length_b   1.000
_cell.length_c   1.000
_cell.angle_alpha   90.00
_cell.angle_beta   90.00
_cell.angle_gamma   90.00
#
_symmetry.space_group_name_H-M   'P 1'
#
loop_
_entity.id
_entity.type
_entity.pdbx_description
1 polymer ?
#
loop_
_entity_poly.entity_id
_entity_poly.type
_entity_poly.pdbx_seq_one_letter_code
_entity_poly.pdbx_strand_id
1 'polypeptide(L)'
;IRMGVSLMNPATILLEHWHKVSAAYPNFRLEIVPFEDTVPSFQEVLNKLGDKIDLVACPYETNFWGDRYNSFHLCDLPVKITCSKLHPLAAKDSLTVSDLFGQTLVFGQPNTSPYADKIRDFLKQFPEVHIRDTPIFDLTLFNQIAVSQELLVSADCWKDVHPMLKTISIDWDFTMPYGFIYAKEP
;
A
#
# COMPACT_ATOMS: atom_id res chain seq x y z
N ILE A 1 -5.14 -21.92 7.47
CA ILE A 1 -5.35 -20.52 7.07
C ILE A 1 -4.74 -20.32 5.70
N ARG A 2 -5.55 -19.94 4.72
CA ARG A 2 -5.13 -19.66 3.34
C ARG A 2 -4.99 -18.13 3.20
N MET A 3 -3.76 -17.68 3.01
CA MET A 3 -3.46 -16.26 2.86
C MET A 3 -3.27 -15.92 1.39
N GLY A 4 -4.06 -15.00 0.88
CA GLY A 4 -3.88 -14.43 -0.44
C GLY A 4 -2.65 -13.52 -0.49
N VAL A 5 -1.79 -13.74 -1.48
CA VAL A 5 -0.55 -12.98 -1.68
C VAL A 5 -0.39 -12.61 -3.14
N SER A 6 0.03 -11.39 -3.38
CA SER A 6 0.43 -10.89 -4.69
C SER A 6 1.67 -9.99 -4.55
N LEU A 7 2.21 -9.49 -5.64
CA LEU A 7 3.33 -8.55 -5.59
C LEU A 7 2.95 -7.26 -4.85
N MET A 8 1.73 -6.76 -5.06
CA MET A 8 1.20 -5.57 -4.37
C MET A 8 0.71 -5.86 -2.94
N ASN A 9 0.49 -7.13 -2.60
CA ASN A 9 0.05 -7.57 -1.27
C ASN A 9 0.97 -8.70 -0.78
N PRO A 10 2.26 -8.44 -0.53
CA PRO A 10 3.27 -9.48 -0.28
C PRO A 10 3.14 -10.14 1.10
N ALA A 11 2.32 -9.58 1.99
CA ALA A 11 2.15 -10.04 3.38
C ALA A 11 3.45 -10.16 4.19
N THR A 12 4.52 -9.50 3.78
CA THR A 12 5.88 -9.62 4.34
C THR A 12 5.88 -9.39 5.86
N ILE A 13 5.17 -8.36 6.32
CA ILE A 13 5.08 -7.99 7.75
C ILE A 13 4.56 -9.17 8.60
N LEU A 14 3.58 -9.93 8.09
CA LEU A 14 3.09 -11.11 8.81
C LEU A 14 4.03 -12.29 8.67
N LEU A 15 4.54 -12.54 7.47
CA LEU A 15 5.38 -13.72 7.19
C LEU A 15 6.67 -13.69 8.02
N GLU A 16 7.25 -12.53 8.25
CA GLU A 16 8.42 -12.33 9.12
C GLU A 16 8.16 -12.77 10.58
N HIS A 17 6.92 -12.71 11.04
CA HIS A 17 6.54 -13.09 12.40
C HIS A 17 5.82 -14.44 12.51
N TRP A 18 5.54 -15.10 11.38
CA TRP A 18 4.78 -16.35 11.37
C TRP A 18 5.41 -17.45 12.22
N HIS A 19 6.73 -17.51 12.28
CA HIS A 19 7.43 -18.49 13.13
C HIS A 19 7.04 -18.42 14.61
N LYS A 20 6.73 -17.21 15.13
CA LYS A 20 6.26 -17.01 16.50
C LYS A 20 4.83 -17.52 16.68
N VAL A 21 3.98 -17.25 15.69
CA VAL A 21 2.59 -17.72 15.67
C VAL A 21 2.54 -19.25 15.61
N SER A 22 3.31 -19.86 14.72
CA SER A 22 3.33 -21.32 14.56
C SER A 22 3.90 -22.04 15.77
N ALA A 23 4.83 -21.43 16.50
CA ALA A 23 5.34 -21.97 17.76
C ALA A 23 4.28 -21.97 18.88
N ALA A 24 3.48 -20.90 18.95
CA ALA A 24 2.40 -20.78 19.95
C ALA A 24 1.15 -21.61 19.58
N TYR A 25 0.91 -21.82 18.29
CA TYR A 25 -0.28 -22.50 17.76
C TYR A 25 0.11 -23.56 16.70
N PRO A 26 0.70 -24.69 17.11
CA PRO A 26 1.27 -25.70 16.20
C PRO A 26 0.24 -26.39 15.30
N ASN A 27 -1.04 -26.31 15.64
CA ASN A 27 -2.14 -26.87 14.84
C ASN A 27 -2.58 -25.96 13.69
N PHE A 28 -2.15 -24.69 13.68
CA PHE A 28 -2.44 -23.78 12.58
C PHE A 28 -1.40 -23.94 11.47
N ARG A 29 -1.87 -24.17 10.26
CA ARG A 29 -1.05 -24.19 9.05
C ARG A 29 -1.35 -22.96 8.21
N LEU A 30 -0.29 -22.31 7.71
CA LEU A 30 -0.40 -21.23 6.76
C LEU A 30 -0.16 -21.79 5.35
N GLU A 31 -1.09 -21.55 4.46
CA GLU A 31 -0.99 -21.81 3.03
C GLU A 31 -0.97 -20.49 2.29
N ILE A 32 0.00 -20.29 1.42
CA ILE A 32 0.12 -19.10 0.58
C ILE A 32 -0.61 -19.35 -0.73
N VAL A 33 -1.61 -18.55 -1.03
CA VAL A 33 -2.42 -18.64 -2.24
C VAL A 33 -2.12 -17.44 -3.12
N PRO A 34 -1.41 -17.58 -4.24
CA PRO A 34 -1.10 -16.46 -5.11
C PRO A 34 -2.34 -16.00 -5.89
N PHE A 35 -2.41 -14.68 -6.13
CA PHE A 35 -3.38 -14.07 -7.04
C PHE A 35 -2.71 -12.96 -7.87
N GLU A 36 -3.32 -12.58 -8.99
CA GLU A 36 -2.79 -11.56 -9.89
C GLU A 36 -3.10 -10.13 -9.41
N ASP A 37 -2.15 -9.22 -9.60
CA ASP A 37 -2.29 -7.78 -9.29
C ASP A 37 -3.08 -7.04 -10.37
N THR A 38 -4.28 -7.50 -10.67
CA THR A 38 -5.21 -6.81 -11.55
C THR A 38 -6.48 -6.47 -10.79
N VAL A 39 -7.14 -5.37 -11.18
CA VAL A 39 -8.41 -4.98 -10.54
C VAL A 39 -9.45 -6.10 -10.59
N PRO A 40 -9.68 -6.80 -11.73
CA PRO A 40 -10.61 -7.90 -11.77
C PRO A 40 -10.24 -9.06 -10.84
N SER A 41 -8.95 -9.45 -10.78
CA SER A 41 -8.49 -10.53 -9.91
C SER A 41 -8.68 -10.19 -8.43
N PHE A 42 -8.32 -8.97 -8.01
CA PHE A 42 -8.52 -8.54 -6.64
C PHE A 42 -10.01 -8.43 -6.26
N GLN A 43 -10.86 -7.98 -7.18
CA GLN A 43 -12.31 -8.00 -6.97
C GLN A 43 -12.86 -9.44 -6.84
N GLU A 44 -12.33 -10.38 -7.61
CA GLU A 44 -12.68 -11.79 -7.46
C GLU A 44 -12.26 -12.33 -6.08
N VAL A 45 -11.05 -12.00 -5.61
CA VAL A 45 -10.59 -12.34 -4.26
C VAL A 45 -11.54 -11.79 -3.20
N LEU A 46 -11.91 -10.51 -3.27
CA LEU A 46 -12.85 -9.88 -2.32
C LEU A 46 -14.22 -10.57 -2.31
N ASN A 47 -14.74 -10.94 -3.48
CA ASN A 47 -16.04 -11.59 -3.60
C ASN A 47 -16.05 -13.04 -3.11
N LYS A 48 -14.88 -13.68 -3.04
CA LYS A 48 -14.71 -15.10 -2.68
C LYS A 48 -13.83 -15.30 -1.45
N LEU A 49 -13.70 -14.27 -0.59
CA LEU A 49 -13.05 -14.42 0.71
C LEU A 49 -13.80 -15.48 1.53
N GLY A 50 -13.04 -16.40 2.13
CA GLY A 50 -13.57 -17.58 2.81
C GLY A 50 -13.62 -18.84 1.95
N ASP A 51 -13.76 -18.73 0.62
CA ASP A 51 -13.81 -19.90 -0.28
C ASP A 51 -12.41 -20.49 -0.54
N LYS A 52 -11.53 -19.71 -1.20
CA LYS A 52 -10.16 -20.13 -1.56
C LYS A 52 -9.08 -19.39 -0.79
N ILE A 53 -9.36 -18.18 -0.38
CA ILE A 53 -8.49 -17.28 0.38
C ILE A 53 -9.26 -16.88 1.64
N ASP A 54 -8.69 -17.12 2.81
CA ASP A 54 -9.33 -16.77 4.08
C ASP A 54 -9.08 -15.32 4.44
N LEU A 55 -7.88 -14.80 4.11
CA LEU A 55 -7.49 -13.43 4.42
C LEU A 55 -6.43 -12.89 3.45
N VAL A 56 -6.38 -11.55 3.32
CA VAL A 56 -5.32 -10.81 2.63
C VAL A 56 -4.78 -9.74 3.57
N ALA A 57 -3.46 -9.58 3.62
CA ALA A 57 -2.80 -8.50 4.35
C ALA A 57 -2.59 -7.29 3.42
N CYS A 58 -3.20 -6.16 3.75
CA CYS A 58 -3.14 -4.96 2.90
C CYS A 58 -3.53 -3.69 3.68
N PRO A 59 -3.27 -2.48 3.15
CA PRO A 59 -3.96 -1.28 3.57
C PRO A 59 -5.47 -1.44 3.26
N TYR A 60 -6.34 -1.23 4.24
CA TYR A 60 -7.75 -1.64 4.11
C TYR A 60 -8.76 -0.48 4.18
N GLU A 61 -8.37 0.70 4.64
CA GLU A 61 -9.25 1.86 4.72
C GLU A 61 -9.38 2.54 3.35
N THR A 62 -10.24 1.99 2.51
CA THR A 62 -10.52 2.50 1.18
C THR A 62 -12.01 2.41 0.87
N ASN A 63 -12.56 3.50 0.34
CA ASN A 63 -13.96 3.56 -0.11
C ASN A 63 -14.18 2.75 -1.39
N PHE A 64 -13.09 2.38 -2.08
CA PHE A 64 -13.16 1.68 -3.37
C PHE A 64 -13.71 0.26 -3.25
N TRP A 65 -13.48 -0.43 -2.13
CA TRP A 65 -13.87 -1.83 -1.95
C TRP A 65 -15.24 -2.00 -1.32
N GLY A 66 -15.83 -0.93 -0.80
CA GLY A 66 -17.15 -0.94 -0.16
C GLY A 66 -17.18 -1.80 1.11
N ASP A 67 -18.36 -2.22 1.49
CA ASP A 67 -18.64 -2.96 2.73
C ASP A 67 -18.71 -4.49 2.47
N ARG A 68 -17.71 -5.06 1.78
CA ARG A 68 -17.71 -6.49 1.35
C ARG A 68 -16.93 -7.41 2.26
N TYR A 69 -16.13 -6.89 3.19
CA TYR A 69 -15.24 -7.64 4.05
C TYR A 69 -15.26 -7.08 5.48
N ASN A 70 -14.77 -7.87 6.42
CA ASN A 70 -14.33 -7.40 7.73
C ASN A 70 -12.84 -7.06 7.66
N SER A 71 -12.38 -6.18 8.55
CA SER A 71 -10.97 -5.87 8.70
C SER A 71 -10.51 -6.12 10.13
N PHE A 72 -9.26 -6.52 10.26
CA PHE A 72 -8.56 -6.62 11.54
C PHE A 72 -7.31 -5.75 11.48
N HIS A 73 -7.27 -4.71 12.31
CA HIS A 73 -6.15 -3.79 12.36
C HIS A 73 -4.90 -4.44 12.95
N LEU A 74 -3.75 -4.32 12.27
CA LEU A 74 -2.46 -4.77 12.76
C LEU A 74 -1.59 -3.60 13.20
N CYS A 75 -1.47 -2.56 12.38
CA CYS A 75 -0.64 -1.39 12.65
C CYS A 75 -0.99 -0.23 11.74
N ASP A 76 -0.49 0.95 12.07
CA ASP A 76 -0.49 2.12 11.22
C ASP A 76 0.88 2.26 10.54
N LEU A 77 0.92 2.18 9.22
CA LEU A 77 2.14 2.35 8.45
C LEU A 77 2.37 3.84 8.18
N PRO A 78 3.57 4.38 8.49
CA PRO A 78 3.92 5.73 8.07
C PRO A 78 3.82 5.87 6.56
N VAL A 79 3.15 6.93 6.12
CA VAL A 79 3.11 7.29 4.70
C VAL A 79 4.47 7.87 4.31
N LYS A 80 5.02 7.37 3.22
CA LYS A 80 6.34 7.69 2.68
C LYS A 80 6.24 8.13 1.23
N ILE A 81 7.37 8.55 0.69
CA ILE A 81 7.51 8.92 -0.72
C ILE A 81 8.36 7.88 -1.42
N THR A 82 7.87 7.40 -2.54
CA THR A 82 8.62 6.49 -3.43
C THR A 82 8.97 7.22 -4.73
N CYS A 83 10.20 7.10 -5.17
CA CYS A 83 10.69 7.67 -6.42
C CYS A 83 11.64 6.71 -7.15
N SER A 84 11.93 7.01 -8.41
CA SER A 84 13.00 6.35 -9.15
C SER A 84 14.33 6.46 -8.40
N LYS A 85 15.14 5.41 -8.38
CA LYS A 85 16.52 5.47 -7.86
C LYS A 85 17.40 6.47 -8.62
N LEU A 86 16.97 6.88 -9.83
CA LEU A 86 17.65 7.90 -10.63
C LEU A 86 17.16 9.33 -10.31
N HIS A 87 16.13 9.48 -9.49
CA HIS A 87 15.61 10.78 -9.07
C HIS A 87 16.60 11.46 -8.10
N PRO A 88 16.83 12.79 -8.19
CA PRO A 88 17.74 13.50 -7.28
C PRO A 88 17.43 13.28 -5.80
N LEU A 89 16.15 13.20 -5.42
CA LEU A 89 15.73 12.95 -4.05
C LEU A 89 16.09 11.54 -3.55
N ALA A 90 16.38 10.59 -4.43
CA ALA A 90 16.80 9.24 -4.03
C ALA A 90 18.15 9.22 -3.29
N ALA A 91 18.95 10.27 -3.41
CA ALA A 91 20.19 10.42 -2.64
C ALA A 91 19.98 10.76 -1.16
N LYS A 92 18.75 11.17 -0.78
CA LYS A 92 18.41 11.53 0.60
C LYS A 92 17.96 10.31 1.41
N ASP A 93 18.21 10.35 2.72
CA ASP A 93 17.75 9.34 3.66
C ASP A 93 16.36 9.70 4.23
N SER A 94 16.04 11.00 4.27
CA SER A 94 14.74 11.53 4.69
C SER A 94 14.42 12.79 3.90
N LEU A 95 13.13 13.01 3.67
CA LEU A 95 12.59 14.19 3.00
C LEU A 95 11.89 15.10 4.00
N THR A 96 11.79 16.37 3.64
CA THR A 96 10.91 17.35 4.27
C THR A 96 9.83 17.77 3.27
N VAL A 97 8.77 18.44 3.73
CA VAL A 97 7.73 18.96 2.82
C VAL A 97 8.31 19.91 1.78
N SER A 98 9.35 20.69 2.13
CA SER A 98 10.00 21.60 1.18
C SER A 98 10.75 20.88 0.05
N ASP A 99 11.15 19.63 0.23
CA ASP A 99 11.73 18.81 -0.83
C ASP A 99 10.71 18.45 -1.94
N LEU A 100 9.43 18.57 -1.62
CA LEU A 100 8.34 18.33 -2.58
C LEU A 100 8.03 19.53 -3.46
N PHE A 101 8.59 20.71 -3.18
CA PHE A 101 8.32 21.93 -3.97
C PHE A 101 8.85 21.78 -5.39
N GLY A 102 7.98 22.10 -6.36
CA GLY A 102 8.24 21.89 -7.78
C GLY A 102 8.13 20.42 -8.23
N GLN A 103 7.80 19.49 -7.34
CA GLN A 103 7.61 18.09 -7.67
C GLN A 103 6.15 17.78 -7.99
N THR A 104 5.94 16.69 -8.75
CA THR A 104 4.61 16.12 -8.97
C THR A 104 4.43 14.88 -8.10
N LEU A 105 3.48 14.94 -7.17
CA LEU A 105 3.08 13.83 -6.33
C LEU A 105 1.91 13.08 -6.96
N VAL A 106 2.06 11.76 -7.08
CA VAL A 106 1.05 10.86 -7.60
C VAL A 106 0.41 10.11 -6.45
N PHE A 107 -0.91 10.14 -6.36
CA PHE A 107 -1.69 9.27 -5.48
C PHE A 107 -3.14 9.10 -5.96
N GLY A 108 -3.90 8.25 -5.27
CA GLY A 108 -5.26 7.89 -5.66
C GLY A 108 -6.18 9.10 -5.85
N GLN A 109 -7.22 8.93 -6.64
CA GLN A 109 -8.24 9.97 -6.87
C GLN A 109 -8.87 10.44 -5.55
N PRO A 110 -9.35 11.70 -5.49
CA PRO A 110 -10.10 12.20 -4.35
C PRO A 110 -11.26 11.27 -3.95
N ASN A 111 -11.54 11.16 -2.66
CA ASN A 111 -12.59 10.34 -2.06
C ASN A 111 -12.41 8.81 -2.23
N THR A 112 -11.25 8.34 -2.66
CA THR A 112 -10.96 6.90 -2.73
C THR A 112 -10.36 6.36 -1.43
N SER A 113 -9.68 7.19 -0.66
CA SER A 113 -9.03 6.80 0.59
C SER A 113 -8.97 7.95 1.58
N PRO A 114 -9.51 7.79 2.81
CA PRO A 114 -9.51 8.85 3.82
C PRO A 114 -8.11 9.36 4.20
N TYR A 115 -7.10 8.48 4.25
CA TYR A 115 -5.74 8.92 4.57
C TYR A 115 -5.12 9.75 3.43
N ALA A 116 -5.38 9.39 2.18
CA ALA A 116 -4.91 10.15 1.01
C ALA A 116 -5.57 11.53 0.95
N ASP A 117 -6.86 11.61 1.26
CA ASP A 117 -7.59 12.88 1.30
C ASP A 117 -7.05 13.83 2.39
N LYS A 118 -6.68 13.31 3.58
CA LYS A 118 -6.02 14.10 4.64
C LYS A 118 -4.69 14.70 4.17
N ILE A 119 -3.87 13.92 3.45
CA ILE A 119 -2.61 14.40 2.87
C ILE A 119 -2.88 15.47 1.82
N ARG A 120 -3.88 15.24 0.97
CA ARG A 120 -4.32 16.17 -0.07
C ARG A 120 -4.76 17.52 0.53
N ASP A 121 -5.54 17.48 1.60
CA ASP A 121 -5.97 18.68 2.31
C ASP A 121 -4.80 19.42 2.95
N PHE A 122 -3.85 18.72 3.54
CA PHE A 122 -2.62 19.30 4.07
C PHE A 122 -1.80 19.98 2.97
N LEU A 123 -1.66 19.35 1.79
CA LEU A 123 -0.85 19.89 0.69
C LEU A 123 -1.46 21.12 0.02
N LYS A 124 -2.75 21.43 0.22
CA LYS A 124 -3.38 22.66 -0.29
C LYS A 124 -2.70 23.96 0.18
N GLN A 125 -2.01 23.93 1.31
CA GLN A 125 -1.25 25.08 1.82
C GLN A 125 0.12 25.25 1.12
N PHE A 126 0.51 24.34 0.23
CA PHE A 126 1.79 24.34 -0.49
C PHE A 126 1.54 24.30 -2.01
N PRO A 127 1.21 25.43 -2.64
CA PRO A 127 0.84 25.48 -4.06
C PRO A 127 2.00 25.09 -5.00
N GLU A 128 3.23 25.04 -4.50
CA GLU A 128 4.42 24.58 -5.22
C GLU A 128 4.45 23.05 -5.42
N VAL A 129 3.63 22.29 -4.69
CA VAL A 129 3.51 20.85 -4.85
C VAL A 129 2.40 20.55 -5.85
N HIS A 130 2.75 19.89 -6.93
CA HIS A 130 1.78 19.47 -7.93
C HIS A 130 1.21 18.10 -7.61
N ILE A 131 -0.09 17.91 -7.81
CA ILE A 131 -0.77 16.63 -7.58
C ILE A 131 -1.23 16.06 -8.90
N ARG A 132 -0.89 14.80 -9.15
CA ARG A 132 -1.44 14.00 -10.23
C ARG A 132 -2.23 12.81 -9.67
N ASP A 133 -3.49 12.75 -10.04
CA ASP A 133 -4.38 11.66 -9.65
C ASP A 133 -4.13 10.42 -10.50
N THR A 134 -4.20 9.26 -9.88
CA THR A 134 -4.23 7.96 -10.56
C THR A 134 -5.50 7.21 -10.23
N PRO A 135 -6.19 6.62 -11.23
CA PRO A 135 -7.39 5.83 -10.97
C PRO A 135 -7.07 4.44 -10.40
N ILE A 136 -5.84 3.98 -10.58
CA ILE A 136 -5.41 2.63 -10.23
C ILE A 136 -4.06 2.71 -9.51
N PHE A 137 -3.94 1.92 -8.42
CA PHE A 137 -2.71 1.72 -7.68
C PHE A 137 -2.28 0.27 -7.87
N ASP A 138 -1.51 0.03 -8.93
CA ASP A 138 -1.07 -1.29 -9.37
C ASP A 138 0.40 -1.29 -9.84
N LEU A 139 0.90 -2.43 -10.28
CA LEU A 139 2.26 -2.58 -10.78
C LEU A 139 2.56 -1.67 -11.98
N THR A 140 1.56 -1.35 -12.82
CA THR A 140 1.73 -0.45 -13.97
C THR A 140 2.12 0.95 -13.50
N LEU A 141 1.50 1.42 -12.43
CA LEU A 141 1.87 2.70 -11.81
C LEU A 141 3.33 2.68 -11.31
N PHE A 142 3.77 1.61 -10.64
CA PHE A 142 5.15 1.50 -10.17
C PHE A 142 6.15 1.50 -11.33
N ASN A 143 5.84 0.82 -12.44
CA ASN A 143 6.65 0.87 -13.65
C ASN A 143 6.75 2.30 -14.23
N GLN A 144 5.64 3.06 -14.22
CA GLN A 144 5.64 4.47 -14.69
C GLN A 144 6.51 5.35 -13.80
N ILE A 145 6.39 5.23 -12.48
CA ILE A 145 7.22 6.00 -11.53
C ILE A 145 8.70 5.68 -11.70
N ALA A 146 9.06 4.42 -11.96
CA ALA A 146 10.44 3.99 -12.12
C ALA A 146 11.19 4.69 -13.26
N VAL A 147 10.46 5.13 -14.30
CA VAL A 147 11.04 5.80 -15.48
C VAL A 147 10.66 7.29 -15.58
N SER A 148 10.01 7.85 -14.58
CA SER A 148 9.58 9.25 -14.54
C SER A 148 10.36 10.06 -13.50
N GLN A 149 10.09 11.37 -13.44
CA GLN A 149 10.54 12.26 -12.37
C GLN A 149 9.41 12.53 -11.34
N GLU A 150 8.36 11.74 -11.37
CA GLU A 150 7.25 11.87 -10.44
C GLU A 150 7.53 11.12 -9.13
N LEU A 151 6.89 11.55 -8.06
CA LEU A 151 6.96 10.96 -6.74
C LEU A 151 5.64 10.25 -6.44
N LEU A 152 5.70 9.05 -5.88
CA LEU A 152 4.53 8.29 -5.48
C LEU A 152 4.33 8.38 -3.97
N VAL A 153 3.14 8.75 -3.52
CA VAL A 153 2.74 8.61 -2.12
C VAL A 153 2.54 7.12 -1.83
N SER A 154 3.29 6.57 -0.88
CA SER A 154 3.46 5.13 -0.69
C SER A 154 3.68 4.77 0.79
N ALA A 155 4.09 3.53 1.06
CA ALA A 155 4.46 3.03 2.39
C ALA A 155 5.41 1.83 2.27
N ASP A 156 5.96 1.39 3.41
CA ASP A 156 6.93 0.30 3.45
C ASP A 156 6.38 -1.05 2.97
N CYS A 157 5.08 -1.26 3.00
CA CYS A 157 4.48 -2.48 2.46
C CYS A 157 4.73 -2.66 0.95
N TRP A 158 5.08 -1.58 0.24
CA TRP A 158 5.37 -1.59 -1.19
C TRP A 158 6.83 -1.28 -1.54
N LYS A 159 7.72 -1.16 -0.56
CA LYS A 159 9.13 -0.76 -0.77
C LYS A 159 9.90 -1.67 -1.73
N ASP A 160 9.54 -2.96 -1.79
CA ASP A 160 10.23 -3.98 -2.58
C ASP A 160 9.47 -4.39 -3.86
N VAL A 161 8.37 -3.69 -4.19
CA VAL A 161 7.54 -4.01 -5.36
C VAL A 161 8.31 -3.83 -6.68
N HIS A 162 9.21 -2.85 -6.74
CA HIS A 162 9.95 -2.57 -7.97
C HIS A 162 11.43 -2.27 -7.69
N PRO A 163 12.39 -2.97 -8.35
CA PRO A 163 13.83 -2.88 -8.04
C PRO A 163 14.45 -1.51 -8.33
N MET A 164 13.88 -0.72 -9.25
CA MET A 164 14.35 0.62 -9.60
C MET A 164 13.76 1.74 -8.74
N LEU A 165 12.95 1.42 -7.75
CA LEU A 165 12.34 2.40 -6.86
C LEU A 165 13.04 2.43 -5.49
N LYS A 166 12.98 3.59 -4.84
CA LYS A 166 13.40 3.82 -3.46
C LYS A 166 12.25 4.47 -2.70
N THR A 167 11.88 3.89 -1.58
CA THR A 167 10.91 4.45 -0.63
C THR A 167 11.66 5.19 0.46
N ILE A 168 11.33 6.46 0.70
CA ILE A 168 12.05 7.40 1.54
C ILE A 168 11.08 7.95 2.59
N SER A 169 11.51 8.00 3.85
CA SER A 169 10.74 8.64 4.91
C SER A 169 10.63 10.15 4.65
N ILE A 170 9.55 10.74 5.11
CA ILE A 170 9.32 12.20 5.02
C ILE A 170 8.84 12.71 6.38
N ASP A 171 9.24 13.93 6.72
CA ASP A 171 8.90 14.60 7.97
C ASP A 171 7.46 15.14 7.91
N TRP A 172 6.51 14.25 8.04
CA TRP A 172 5.08 14.50 8.25
C TRP A 172 4.46 13.38 9.09
N ASP A 173 3.31 13.65 9.68
CA ASP A 173 2.65 12.72 10.61
C ASP A 173 1.40 12.06 9.98
N PHE A 174 1.60 11.45 8.79
CA PHE A 174 0.52 10.72 8.13
C PHE A 174 0.79 9.23 8.16
N THR A 175 -0.27 8.48 8.46
CA THR A 175 -0.25 7.01 8.47
C THR A 175 -1.41 6.45 7.65
N MET A 176 -1.27 5.21 7.22
CA MET A 176 -2.35 4.42 6.64
C MET A 176 -2.57 3.14 7.46
N PRO A 177 -3.82 2.74 7.73
CA PRO A 177 -4.10 1.53 8.46
C PRO A 177 -3.74 0.31 7.59
N TYR A 178 -3.02 -0.64 8.21
CA TYR A 178 -2.63 -1.90 7.61
C TYR A 178 -3.13 -3.05 8.46
N GLY A 179 -3.64 -4.08 7.82
CA GLY A 179 -4.20 -5.21 8.54
C GLY A 179 -4.68 -6.32 7.62
N PHE A 180 -5.52 -7.17 8.17
CA PHE A 180 -6.17 -8.22 7.41
C PHE A 180 -7.55 -7.80 6.95
N ILE A 181 -7.89 -8.19 5.72
CA ILE A 181 -9.28 -8.26 5.26
C ILE A 181 -9.69 -9.74 5.18
N TYR A 182 -10.92 -10.06 5.56
CA TYR A 182 -11.47 -11.40 5.60
C TYR A 182 -12.98 -11.39 5.39
N ALA A 183 -13.58 -12.55 5.12
CA ALA A 183 -15.01 -12.68 4.83
C ALA A 183 -15.88 -12.10 5.95
N LYS A 184 -17.01 -11.50 5.62
CA LYS A 184 -18.01 -11.04 6.60
C LYS A 184 -18.70 -12.19 7.31
N GLU A 185 -18.99 -13.25 6.56
CA GLU A 185 -19.60 -14.48 7.06
C GLU A 185 -18.65 -15.63 6.70
N PRO A 186 -18.34 -16.51 7.66
CA PRO A 186 -17.49 -17.67 7.43
C PRO A 186 -18.21 -18.76 6.62
#